data_73cf05c5752aa8b3154fedf161d37759
#
_entry.id   73cf05c5752aa8b3154fedf161d37759
#
_cell.length_a   1.000
_cell.length_b   1.000
_cell.length_c   1.000
_cell.angle_alpha   90.00
_cell.angle_beta   90.00
_cell.angle_gamma   90.00
#
_symmetry.space_group_name_H-M   'P 1'
#
loop_
_entity.id
_entity.type
_entity.pdbx_description
1 polymer ?
#
loop_
_entity_poly.entity_id
_entity_poly.type
_entity_poly.pdbx_seq_one_letter_code
_entity_poly.pdbx_strand_id
1 'polypeptide(L)'
;MVMLAKIRRMHFRDGLPLREISKRTGLSRNTLRRWLRSGQSEPVYPKRRSPSMLDPYRQPLETWLRADSHRPRREQRTAKVLFAQLQAQGYPGTYTRVTAFIRQWKANGGATARAAFVPLLFPPGEAFQFDWSCEYAFIAGQRLRLEVAHTKLACSRAFWLVAYPQQSHEMLFDAHTRAFAAFGGVPRRGIYDNMKTAVDKVGRARERTVNARFQAMASHYLFAAEFCNRAAGWEKGIVEKNVQDRRRQLWVEAGTRHWPDLGSLNAWLADECRAAWQTLAHPEASAITVADALEDEQPHLMP
;
A
#
# COMPACT_ATOMS: atom_id res chain seq x y z
N MET A 1 5.32 -23.93 -28.16
CA MET A 1 5.03 -25.25 -27.54
C MET A 1 4.93 -26.43 -28.55
N VAL A 2 4.91 -26.24 -29.85
CA VAL A 2 4.46 -27.29 -30.76
C VAL A 2 5.59 -28.11 -31.38
N MET A 3 6.78 -27.51 -31.63
CA MET A 3 7.80 -28.17 -32.47
C MET A 3 8.54 -29.32 -31.74
N LEU A 4 9.02 -29.12 -30.50
CA LEU A 4 9.76 -30.16 -29.78
C LEU A 4 8.88 -31.35 -29.42
N ALA A 5 7.64 -31.13 -29.00
CA ALA A 5 6.67 -32.18 -28.75
C ALA A 5 6.33 -32.97 -30.02
N LYS A 6 6.26 -32.29 -31.17
CA LYS A 6 6.06 -32.94 -32.48
C LYS A 6 7.26 -33.85 -32.84
N ILE A 7 8.49 -33.36 -32.67
CA ILE A 7 9.72 -34.11 -32.93
C ILE A 7 9.81 -35.32 -32.02
N ARG A 8 9.50 -35.22 -30.73
CA ARG A 8 9.49 -36.35 -29.79
C ARG A 8 8.45 -37.38 -30.19
N ARG A 9 7.25 -37.00 -30.59
CA ARG A 9 6.24 -37.96 -31.09
C ARG A 9 6.74 -38.66 -32.32
N MET A 10 7.27 -37.95 -33.31
CA MET A 10 7.83 -38.56 -34.53
C MET A 10 8.95 -39.56 -34.23
N HIS A 11 9.81 -39.29 -33.23
CA HIS A 11 10.94 -40.16 -32.90
C HIS A 11 10.54 -41.33 -31.99
N PHE A 12 9.88 -41.06 -30.87
CA PHE A 12 9.63 -42.07 -29.82
C PHE A 12 8.32 -42.82 -30.03
N ARG A 13 7.30 -42.23 -30.62
CA ARG A 13 6.02 -42.86 -30.86
C ARG A 13 5.95 -43.46 -32.29
N ASP A 14 6.31 -42.66 -33.27
CA ASP A 14 6.15 -43.05 -34.68
C ASP A 14 7.40 -43.75 -35.25
N GLY A 15 8.47 -43.93 -34.45
CA GLY A 15 9.69 -44.68 -34.80
C GLY A 15 10.52 -44.06 -35.94
N LEU A 16 10.28 -42.80 -36.32
CA LEU A 16 10.92 -42.19 -37.48
C LEU A 16 12.42 -41.95 -37.24
N PRO A 17 13.29 -42.28 -38.22
CA PRO A 17 14.72 -42.01 -38.14
C PRO A 17 14.99 -40.51 -38.22
N LEU A 18 16.08 -40.03 -37.58
CA LEU A 18 16.45 -38.61 -37.54
C LEU A 18 16.60 -37.99 -38.92
N ARG A 19 16.97 -38.79 -39.95
CA ARG A 19 17.09 -38.32 -41.32
C ARG A 19 15.73 -37.90 -41.88
N GLU A 20 14.70 -38.69 -41.62
CA GLU A 20 13.35 -38.40 -42.08
C GLU A 20 12.71 -37.24 -41.31
N ILE A 21 12.92 -37.15 -39.99
CA ILE A 21 12.48 -36.03 -39.17
C ILE A 21 13.15 -34.73 -39.63
N SER A 22 14.46 -34.78 -39.96
CA SER A 22 15.19 -33.64 -40.50
C SER A 22 14.59 -33.12 -41.82
N LYS A 23 14.24 -34.07 -42.73
CA LYS A 23 13.59 -33.72 -44.00
C LYS A 23 12.21 -33.09 -43.80
N ARG A 24 11.40 -33.58 -42.87
CA ARG A 24 10.06 -33.08 -42.59
C ARG A 24 10.02 -31.77 -41.79
N THR A 25 11.03 -31.49 -41.00
CA THR A 25 11.07 -30.33 -40.12
C THR A 25 12.01 -29.21 -40.56
N GLY A 26 12.90 -29.47 -41.50
CA GLY A 26 13.95 -28.58 -41.95
C GLY A 26 15.08 -28.36 -40.93
N LEU A 27 15.05 -29.08 -39.79
CA LEU A 27 16.04 -28.92 -38.73
C LEU A 27 17.25 -29.84 -38.98
N SER A 28 18.46 -29.35 -38.61
CA SER A 28 19.66 -30.19 -38.70
C SER A 28 19.59 -31.40 -37.78
N ARG A 29 20.18 -32.52 -38.20
CA ARG A 29 20.25 -33.77 -37.41
C ARG A 29 20.93 -33.55 -36.06
N ASN A 30 21.89 -32.62 -35.96
CA ASN A 30 22.56 -32.27 -34.71
C ASN A 30 21.63 -31.54 -33.74
N THR A 31 20.79 -30.64 -34.26
CA THR A 31 19.74 -29.95 -33.50
C THR A 31 18.73 -30.95 -32.96
N LEU A 32 18.26 -31.89 -33.79
CA LEU A 32 17.35 -32.93 -33.40
C LEU A 32 17.93 -33.83 -32.28
N ARG A 33 19.20 -34.30 -32.42
CA ARG A 33 19.88 -35.10 -31.38
C ARG A 33 19.98 -34.35 -30.09
N ARG A 34 20.35 -33.07 -30.11
CA ARG A 34 20.45 -32.22 -28.92
C ARG A 34 19.10 -32.07 -28.23
N TRP A 35 18.03 -31.84 -28.99
CA TRP A 35 16.68 -31.68 -28.44
C TRP A 35 16.07 -32.96 -27.89
N LEU A 36 16.32 -34.08 -28.53
CA LEU A 36 15.87 -35.40 -28.06
C LEU A 36 16.60 -35.85 -26.78
N ARG A 37 17.88 -35.50 -26.62
CA ARG A 37 18.69 -35.79 -25.43
C ARG A 37 18.39 -34.79 -24.26
N SER A 38 17.93 -33.57 -24.55
CA SER A 38 17.57 -32.65 -23.51
C SER A 38 16.28 -33.09 -22.83
N GLY A 39 16.26 -33.24 -21.50
CA GLY A 39 15.06 -33.54 -20.74
C GLY A 39 14.04 -32.39 -20.69
N GLN A 40 14.28 -31.28 -21.40
CA GLN A 40 13.49 -30.06 -21.40
C GLN A 40 12.26 -30.16 -22.30
N SER A 41 11.17 -29.54 -21.91
CA SER A 41 9.92 -29.48 -22.70
C SER A 41 9.99 -28.44 -23.82
N GLU A 42 10.90 -27.44 -23.73
CA GLU A 42 11.10 -26.38 -24.72
C GLU A 42 12.60 -26.15 -25.00
N PRO A 43 12.96 -25.71 -26.24
CA PRO A 43 14.34 -25.39 -26.56
C PRO A 43 14.74 -24.09 -25.86
N VAL A 44 15.70 -24.15 -24.94
CA VAL A 44 16.30 -22.99 -24.31
C VAL A 44 17.58 -22.60 -25.02
N TYR A 45 17.60 -21.43 -25.60
CA TYR A 45 18.81 -20.84 -26.18
C TYR A 45 19.54 -20.05 -25.10
N PRO A 46 20.86 -20.26 -24.90
CA PRO A 46 21.63 -19.45 -23.97
C PRO A 46 21.58 -17.98 -24.41
N LYS A 47 21.12 -17.11 -23.49
CA LYS A 47 21.15 -15.68 -23.76
C LYS A 47 22.59 -15.22 -23.96
N ARG A 48 22.87 -14.58 -25.11
CA ARG A 48 24.18 -13.99 -25.41
C ARG A 48 24.50 -12.94 -24.35
N ARG A 49 25.52 -13.15 -23.54
CA ARG A 49 26.04 -12.18 -22.57
C ARG A 49 26.97 -11.24 -23.33
N SER A 50 26.44 -10.10 -23.77
CA SER A 50 27.29 -9.01 -24.27
C SER A 50 27.79 -8.19 -23.08
N PRO A 51 29.08 -7.83 -23.02
CA PRO A 51 29.61 -6.95 -21.99
C PRO A 51 28.84 -5.61 -22.00
N SER A 52 28.44 -5.15 -20.84
CA SER A 52 27.73 -3.88 -20.68
C SER A 52 28.70 -2.79 -20.30
N MET A 53 28.52 -1.57 -20.86
CA MET A 53 29.30 -0.39 -20.42
C MET A 53 29.16 -0.11 -18.93
N LEU A 54 28.14 -0.66 -18.27
CA LEU A 54 27.94 -0.54 -16.84
C LEU A 54 28.77 -1.55 -16.02
N ASP A 55 29.29 -2.62 -16.65
CA ASP A 55 29.98 -3.70 -15.93
C ASP A 55 31.15 -3.22 -15.07
N PRO A 56 32.03 -2.31 -15.51
CA PRO A 56 33.10 -1.75 -14.68
C PRO A 56 32.60 -0.95 -13.47
N TYR A 57 31.39 -0.42 -13.56
CA TYR A 57 30.79 0.47 -12.57
C TYR A 57 29.76 -0.24 -11.67
N ARG A 58 29.53 -1.54 -11.86
CA ARG A 58 28.57 -2.31 -11.06
C ARG A 58 28.94 -2.34 -9.59
N GLN A 59 30.19 -2.63 -9.28
CA GLN A 59 30.64 -2.77 -7.91
C GLN A 59 30.51 -1.48 -7.07
N PRO A 60 30.96 -0.30 -7.56
CA PRO A 60 30.68 0.97 -6.91
C PRO A 60 29.18 1.23 -6.72
N LEU A 61 28.38 1.01 -7.76
CA LEU A 61 26.93 1.24 -7.72
C LEU A 61 26.23 0.33 -6.71
N GLU A 62 26.58 -0.95 -6.64
CA GLU A 62 26.05 -1.89 -5.64
C GLU A 62 26.44 -1.50 -4.22
N THR A 63 27.68 -1.07 -4.00
CA THR A 63 28.16 -0.59 -2.71
C THR A 63 27.33 0.62 -2.25
N TRP A 64 27.08 1.56 -3.13
CA TRP A 64 26.25 2.73 -2.83
C TRP A 64 24.80 2.36 -2.54
N LEU A 65 24.21 1.45 -3.31
CA LEU A 65 22.84 0.98 -3.12
C LEU A 65 22.69 0.21 -1.80
N ARG A 66 23.70 -0.60 -1.41
CA ARG A 66 23.72 -1.29 -0.11
C ARG A 66 23.81 -0.29 1.05
N ALA A 67 24.71 0.69 0.95
CA ALA A 67 24.82 1.74 1.96
C ALA A 67 23.51 2.54 2.12
N ASP A 68 22.83 2.83 1.01
CA ASP A 68 21.57 3.56 1.04
C ASP A 68 20.39 2.70 1.55
N SER A 69 20.44 1.36 1.38
CA SER A 69 19.37 0.48 1.86
C SER A 69 19.17 0.51 3.37
N HIS A 70 20.22 0.88 4.13
CA HIS A 70 20.19 1.03 5.59
C HIS A 70 19.79 2.44 6.06
N ARG A 71 19.58 3.39 5.14
CA ARG A 71 19.20 4.77 5.46
C ARG A 71 17.69 5.00 5.31
N PRO A 72 17.11 5.94 6.07
CA PRO A 72 15.74 6.39 5.85
C PRO A 72 15.53 6.84 4.39
N ARG A 73 14.37 6.58 3.81
CA ARG A 73 14.06 6.85 2.39
C ARG A 73 14.39 8.28 1.94
N ARG A 74 14.20 9.27 2.83
CA ARG A 74 14.51 10.69 2.56
C ARG A 74 16.01 10.98 2.43
N GLU A 75 16.86 10.10 2.97
CA GLU A 75 18.33 10.24 2.98
C GLU A 75 18.99 9.33 1.91
N GLN A 76 18.19 8.50 1.21
CA GLN A 76 18.68 7.65 0.13
C GLN A 76 18.93 8.49 -1.12
N ARG A 77 20.06 8.22 -1.79
CA ARG A 77 20.39 8.85 -3.08
C ARG A 77 19.35 8.48 -4.12
N THR A 78 18.88 9.47 -4.88
CA THR A 78 18.00 9.22 -6.02
C THR A 78 18.78 8.61 -7.18
N ALA A 79 18.09 7.95 -8.11
CA ALA A 79 18.72 7.43 -9.32
C ALA A 79 19.46 8.50 -10.13
N LYS A 80 19.00 9.77 -10.09
CA LYS A 80 19.68 10.90 -10.73
C LYS A 80 21.01 11.21 -10.06
N VAL A 81 21.06 11.21 -8.74
CA VAL A 81 22.30 11.43 -7.96
C VAL A 81 23.32 10.30 -8.20
N LEU A 82 22.85 9.04 -8.17
CA LEU A 82 23.71 7.88 -8.46
C LEU A 82 24.26 7.94 -9.89
N PHE A 83 23.45 8.34 -10.87
CA PHE A 83 23.90 8.52 -12.25
C PHE A 83 24.94 9.64 -12.39
N ALA A 84 24.73 10.80 -11.76
CA ALA A 84 25.70 11.90 -11.77
C ALA A 84 27.04 11.48 -11.12
N GLN A 85 27.01 10.72 -10.01
CA GLN A 85 28.22 10.18 -9.39
C GLN A 85 28.97 9.19 -10.29
N LEU A 86 28.27 8.35 -11.07
CA LEU A 86 28.86 7.46 -12.05
C LEU A 86 29.49 8.24 -13.20
N GLN A 87 28.83 9.30 -13.69
CA GLN A 87 29.38 10.17 -14.74
C GLN A 87 30.67 10.86 -14.25
N ALA A 88 30.71 11.31 -13.02
CA ALA A 88 31.92 11.87 -12.41
C ALA A 88 33.08 10.85 -12.32
N GLN A 89 32.77 9.55 -12.30
CA GLN A 89 33.75 8.45 -12.37
C GLN A 89 34.06 8.01 -13.82
N GLY A 90 33.56 8.73 -14.83
CA GLY A 90 33.83 8.45 -16.23
C GLY A 90 32.84 7.49 -16.89
N TYR A 91 31.65 7.23 -16.31
CA TYR A 91 30.64 6.39 -16.96
C TYR A 91 30.04 7.05 -18.20
N PRO A 92 30.25 6.47 -19.41
CA PRO A 92 29.82 7.08 -20.67
C PRO A 92 28.37 6.68 -21.09
N GLY A 93 27.71 5.84 -20.30
CA GLY A 93 26.41 5.27 -20.65
C GLY A 93 25.21 6.16 -20.29
N THR A 94 24.01 5.65 -20.54
CA THR A 94 22.75 6.39 -20.36
C THR A 94 22.13 6.19 -18.99
N TYR A 95 21.34 7.18 -18.56
CA TYR A 95 20.52 7.13 -17.34
C TYR A 95 19.58 5.92 -17.30
N THR A 96 18.99 5.56 -18.45
CA THR A 96 18.09 4.42 -18.58
C THR A 96 18.74 3.08 -18.19
N ARG A 97 20.03 2.90 -18.51
CA ARG A 97 20.79 1.70 -18.14
C ARG A 97 21.00 1.62 -16.62
N VAL A 98 21.32 2.74 -15.99
CA VAL A 98 21.48 2.82 -14.52
C VAL A 98 20.18 2.55 -13.81
N THR A 99 19.07 3.14 -14.25
CA THR A 99 17.75 2.89 -13.65
C THR A 99 17.27 1.45 -13.83
N ALA A 100 17.53 0.83 -14.98
CA ALA A 100 17.24 -0.57 -15.24
C ALA A 100 18.03 -1.47 -14.29
N PHE A 101 19.33 -1.19 -14.08
CA PHE A 101 20.16 -1.91 -13.13
C PHE A 101 19.66 -1.77 -11.69
N ILE A 102 19.34 -0.55 -11.24
CA ILE A 102 18.79 -0.30 -9.90
C ILE A 102 17.50 -1.09 -9.68
N ARG A 103 16.61 -1.12 -10.68
CA ARG A 103 15.37 -1.89 -10.62
C ARG A 103 15.64 -3.39 -10.48
N GLN A 104 16.54 -3.93 -11.28
CA GLN A 104 16.93 -5.34 -11.23
C GLN A 104 17.61 -5.70 -9.91
N TRP A 105 18.51 -4.85 -9.41
CA TRP A 105 19.19 -5.04 -8.13
C TRP A 105 18.19 -5.08 -6.97
N LYS A 106 17.21 -4.19 -6.95
CA LYS A 106 16.12 -4.19 -5.97
C LYS A 106 15.23 -5.43 -6.07
N ALA A 107 14.95 -5.89 -7.29
CA ALA A 107 14.15 -7.09 -7.54
C ALA A 107 14.87 -8.39 -7.09
N ASN A 108 16.20 -8.44 -7.19
CA ASN A 108 17.03 -9.59 -6.81
C ASN A 108 17.38 -9.61 -5.30
N GLY A 109 16.65 -8.87 -4.46
CA GLY A 109 16.87 -8.85 -3.01
C GLY A 109 18.08 -8.04 -2.56
N GLY A 110 18.64 -7.21 -3.42
CA GLY A 110 19.73 -6.29 -3.09
C GLY A 110 19.34 -5.14 -2.14
N ALA A 111 18.03 -4.87 -2.00
CA ALA A 111 17.51 -4.22 -0.83
C ALA A 111 17.24 -5.31 0.22
N THR A 112 17.73 -5.16 1.45
CA THR A 112 17.31 -5.97 2.59
C THR A 112 15.83 -6.32 2.42
N ALA A 113 15.53 -7.62 2.50
CA ALA A 113 14.20 -8.14 2.25
C ALA A 113 13.18 -7.17 2.83
N ARG A 114 12.27 -6.66 2.00
CA ARG A 114 11.11 -5.95 2.51
C ARG A 114 10.57 -6.88 3.58
N ALA A 115 10.57 -6.42 4.83
CA ALA A 115 9.90 -7.15 5.90
C ALA A 115 8.60 -7.62 5.29
N ALA A 116 8.39 -8.93 5.27
CA ALA A 116 7.22 -9.51 4.62
C ALA A 116 6.03 -8.75 5.21
N PHE A 117 5.33 -8.00 4.35
CA PHE A 117 4.14 -7.31 4.75
C PHE A 117 3.12 -8.40 5.03
N VAL A 118 2.98 -8.74 6.30
CA VAL A 118 1.89 -9.59 6.77
C VAL A 118 0.68 -8.65 6.87
N PRO A 119 -0.34 -8.81 6.03
CA PRO A 119 -1.57 -8.04 6.20
C PRO A 119 -2.08 -8.25 7.62
N LEU A 120 -2.26 -7.16 8.37
CA LEU A 120 -2.94 -7.24 9.66
C LEU A 120 -4.41 -7.49 9.36
N LEU A 121 -4.83 -8.74 9.48
CA LEU A 121 -6.23 -9.12 9.46
C LEU A 121 -6.81 -8.85 10.83
N PHE A 122 -7.82 -8.00 10.88
CA PHE A 122 -8.56 -7.70 12.09
C PHE A 122 -9.87 -8.48 12.06
N PRO A 123 -10.17 -9.26 13.11
CA PRO A 123 -11.50 -9.85 13.28
C PRO A 123 -12.60 -8.78 13.27
N PRO A 124 -13.85 -9.14 12.91
CA PRO A 124 -14.98 -8.22 12.98
C PRO A 124 -15.17 -7.64 14.39
N GLY A 125 -15.42 -6.34 14.47
CA GLY A 125 -15.63 -5.61 15.72
C GLY A 125 -14.37 -5.42 16.59
N GLU A 126 -13.20 -5.83 16.13
CA GLU A 126 -11.97 -5.74 16.94
C GLU A 126 -11.45 -4.31 17.04
N ALA A 127 -11.28 -3.60 15.91
CA ALA A 127 -10.55 -2.35 15.95
C ALA A 127 -11.07 -1.30 14.97
N PHE A 128 -10.87 -0.04 15.34
CA PHE A 128 -10.96 1.11 14.43
C PHE A 128 -9.66 1.91 14.47
N GLN A 129 -9.45 2.72 13.44
CA GLN A 129 -8.38 3.70 13.38
C GLN A 129 -8.96 5.10 13.36
N PHE A 130 -8.28 6.02 14.04
CA PHE A 130 -8.62 7.43 14.06
C PHE A 130 -7.42 8.29 13.65
N ASP A 131 -7.67 9.29 12.80
CA ASP A 131 -6.65 10.26 12.38
C ASP A 131 -7.27 11.63 12.12
N TRP A 132 -6.47 12.70 12.27
CA TRP A 132 -6.82 14.03 11.86
C TRP A 132 -6.13 14.41 10.55
N SER A 133 -6.82 15.16 9.70
CA SER A 133 -6.22 15.81 8.55
C SER A 133 -6.65 17.26 8.45
N CYS A 134 -5.78 18.08 7.86
CA CYS A 134 -6.08 19.48 7.60
C CYS A 134 -6.50 19.64 6.14
N GLU A 135 -7.67 20.23 5.92
CA GLU A 135 -8.27 20.44 4.61
C GLU A 135 -8.81 21.88 4.49
N TYR A 136 -9.22 22.28 3.29
CA TYR A 136 -9.77 23.62 3.03
C TYR A 136 -11.10 23.50 2.30
N ALA A 137 -12.09 24.32 2.71
CA ALA A 137 -13.39 24.44 2.03
C ALA A 137 -13.89 25.89 2.06
N PHE A 138 -14.84 26.22 1.18
CA PHE A 138 -15.50 27.50 1.17
C PHE A 138 -16.79 27.43 1.98
N ILE A 139 -16.80 28.08 3.16
CA ILE A 139 -17.94 28.14 4.07
C ILE A 139 -18.42 29.59 4.18
N ALA A 140 -19.71 29.82 3.92
CA ALA A 140 -20.30 31.20 3.95
C ALA A 140 -19.49 32.19 3.08
N GLY A 141 -18.97 31.75 1.94
CA GLY A 141 -18.17 32.58 1.04
C GLY A 141 -16.71 32.79 1.44
N GLN A 142 -16.27 32.23 2.56
CA GLN A 142 -14.88 32.31 3.03
C GLN A 142 -14.15 30.98 2.91
N ARG A 143 -12.89 31.01 2.46
CA ARG A 143 -12.03 29.84 2.44
C ARG A 143 -11.48 29.59 3.84
N LEU A 144 -11.99 28.56 4.50
CA LEU A 144 -11.59 28.18 5.84
C LEU A 144 -10.68 26.96 5.83
N ARG A 145 -9.72 26.95 6.76
CA ARG A 145 -8.97 25.77 7.13
C ARG A 145 -9.79 24.97 8.12
N LEU A 146 -9.98 23.69 7.82
CA LEU A 146 -10.77 22.76 8.62
C LEU A 146 -9.89 21.59 9.07
N GLU A 147 -10.17 21.09 10.26
CA GLU A 147 -9.60 19.85 10.77
C GLU A 147 -10.62 18.73 10.58
N VAL A 148 -10.25 17.69 9.86
CA VAL A 148 -11.15 16.59 9.51
C VAL A 148 -10.81 15.37 10.31
N ALA A 149 -11.77 14.94 11.13
CA ALA A 149 -11.73 13.68 11.83
C ALA A 149 -12.03 12.53 10.86
N HIS A 150 -11.19 11.55 10.84
CA HIS A 150 -11.33 10.36 10.04
C HIS A 150 -11.34 9.13 10.94
N THR A 151 -12.47 8.46 11.05
CA THR A 151 -12.63 7.19 11.76
C THR A 151 -12.86 6.08 10.76
N LYS A 152 -12.18 4.94 10.90
CA LYS A 152 -12.27 3.82 9.98
C LYS A 152 -12.27 2.50 10.73
N LEU A 153 -13.21 1.61 10.44
CA LEU A 153 -13.20 0.22 10.92
C LEU A 153 -12.06 -0.57 10.26
N ALA A 154 -11.39 -1.38 11.03
CA ALA A 154 -10.23 -2.11 10.57
C ALA A 154 -10.60 -3.39 9.79
N CYS A 155 -11.75 -3.99 10.03
CA CYS A 155 -12.26 -5.15 9.32
C CYS A 155 -13.01 -4.73 8.05
N SER A 156 -14.22 -4.18 8.14
CA SER A 156 -15.07 -3.81 6.98
C SER A 156 -14.51 -2.70 6.11
N ARG A 157 -13.56 -1.92 6.62
CA ARG A 157 -13.03 -0.73 5.95
C ARG A 157 -14.03 0.43 5.83
N ALA A 158 -15.19 0.34 6.46
CA ALA A 158 -16.13 1.44 6.57
C ALA A 158 -15.48 2.64 7.25
N PHE A 159 -15.66 3.83 6.70
CA PHE A 159 -15.05 5.06 7.21
C PHE A 159 -16.07 6.16 7.38
N TRP A 160 -15.77 7.09 8.28
CA TRP A 160 -16.60 8.24 8.58
C TRP A 160 -15.76 9.50 8.67
N LEU A 161 -16.22 10.57 8.03
CA LEU A 161 -15.54 11.86 7.98
C LEU A 161 -16.40 12.94 8.63
N VAL A 162 -15.81 13.76 9.48
CA VAL A 162 -16.45 14.94 10.05
C VAL A 162 -15.48 16.11 10.04
N ALA A 163 -15.91 17.25 9.54
CA ALA A 163 -15.12 18.48 9.49
C ALA A 163 -15.39 19.37 10.70
N TYR A 164 -14.34 19.94 11.26
CA TYR A 164 -14.36 20.82 12.42
C TYR A 164 -13.49 22.07 12.20
N PRO A 165 -13.73 23.18 12.91
CA PRO A 165 -12.89 24.36 12.83
C PRO A 165 -11.51 24.20 13.49
N GLN A 166 -11.37 23.26 14.43
CA GLN A 166 -10.12 22.97 15.16
C GLN A 166 -10.09 21.55 15.73
N GLN A 167 -8.96 21.16 16.32
CA GLN A 167 -8.82 19.90 17.05
C GLN A 167 -8.97 20.17 18.57
N SER A 168 -10.17 20.05 19.11
CA SER A 168 -10.43 20.09 20.55
C SER A 168 -10.89 18.73 21.07
N HIS A 169 -10.95 18.55 22.40
CA HIS A 169 -11.48 17.33 23.00
C HIS A 169 -12.97 17.15 22.69
N GLU A 170 -13.75 18.23 22.73
CA GLU A 170 -15.17 18.21 22.41
C GLU A 170 -15.42 17.74 20.97
N MET A 171 -14.62 18.24 20.03
CA MET A 171 -14.70 17.83 18.62
C MET A 171 -14.23 16.38 18.42
N LEU A 172 -13.21 15.95 19.16
CA LEU A 172 -12.77 14.57 19.17
C LEU A 172 -13.90 13.65 19.66
N PHE A 173 -14.59 14.02 20.74
CA PHE A 173 -15.68 13.22 21.30
C PHE A 173 -16.88 13.16 20.36
N ASP A 174 -17.30 14.32 19.79
CA ASP A 174 -18.36 14.37 18.80
C ASP A 174 -18.04 13.54 17.56
N ALA A 175 -16.78 13.55 17.09
CA ALA A 175 -16.33 12.74 15.97
C ALA A 175 -16.51 11.23 16.24
N HIS A 176 -16.15 10.75 17.44
CA HIS A 176 -16.34 9.36 17.83
C HIS A 176 -17.82 9.01 17.96
N THR A 177 -18.61 9.87 18.62
CA THR A 177 -20.07 9.68 18.74
C THR A 177 -20.74 9.51 17.36
N ARG A 178 -20.44 10.41 16.43
CA ARG A 178 -20.99 10.37 15.06
C ARG A 178 -20.52 9.12 14.29
N ALA A 179 -19.25 8.76 14.40
CA ALA A 179 -18.72 7.60 13.73
C ALA A 179 -19.33 6.30 14.27
N PHE A 180 -19.39 6.12 15.58
CA PHE A 180 -19.97 4.93 16.20
C PHE A 180 -21.48 4.81 15.90
N ALA A 181 -22.21 5.92 15.92
CA ALA A 181 -23.61 5.94 15.49
C ALA A 181 -23.78 5.53 14.02
N ALA A 182 -22.87 5.99 13.14
CA ALA A 182 -22.92 5.63 11.71
C ALA A 182 -22.56 4.17 11.46
N PHE A 183 -21.61 3.60 12.23
CA PHE A 183 -21.22 2.18 12.14
C PHE A 183 -22.22 1.23 12.79
N GLY A 184 -23.09 1.74 13.68
CA GLY A 184 -24.06 0.93 14.44
C GLY A 184 -23.48 0.29 15.70
N GLY A 185 -22.34 0.78 16.22
CA GLY A 185 -21.74 0.30 17.44
C GLY A 185 -20.27 0.66 17.60
N VAL A 186 -19.66 0.20 18.68
CA VAL A 186 -18.29 0.55 19.10
C VAL A 186 -17.37 -0.66 18.98
N PRO A 187 -16.24 -0.58 18.24
CA PRO A 187 -15.23 -1.62 18.24
C PRO A 187 -14.48 -1.68 19.56
N ARG A 188 -13.91 -2.84 19.87
CA ARG A 188 -13.23 -3.10 21.17
C ARG A 188 -11.95 -2.29 21.36
N ARG A 189 -11.31 -1.82 20.28
CA ARG A 189 -9.99 -1.19 20.32
C ARG A 189 -9.91 -0.02 19.33
N GLY A 190 -9.38 1.13 19.80
CA GLY A 190 -9.09 2.31 18.97
C GLY A 190 -7.60 2.47 18.76
N ILE A 191 -7.17 2.58 17.51
CA ILE A 191 -5.77 2.77 17.09
C ILE A 191 -5.57 4.23 16.71
N TYR A 192 -4.66 4.92 17.43
CA TYR A 192 -4.41 6.34 17.30
C TYR A 192 -2.96 6.64 16.94
N ASP A 193 -2.73 7.73 16.21
CA ASP A 193 -1.41 8.35 16.21
C ASP A 193 -1.18 9.15 17.50
N ASN A 194 0.06 9.62 17.74
CA ASN A 194 0.41 10.46 18.88
C ASN A 194 -0.15 11.89 18.72
N MET A 195 -1.46 12.03 18.71
CA MET A 195 -2.13 13.33 18.62
C MET A 195 -2.17 14.03 19.97
N LYS A 196 -2.05 15.37 19.97
CA LYS A 196 -2.02 16.18 21.19
C LYS A 196 -3.27 16.10 22.06
N THR A 197 -4.42 15.81 21.46
CA THR A 197 -5.70 15.63 22.16
C THR A 197 -5.82 14.29 22.91
N ALA A 198 -4.94 13.33 22.63
CA ALA A 198 -4.96 12.03 23.28
C ALA A 198 -3.74 11.80 24.19
N VAL A 199 -2.59 12.43 23.91
CA VAL A 199 -1.34 12.22 24.65
C VAL A 199 -0.74 13.55 25.08
N ASP A 200 -0.63 13.78 26.40
CA ASP A 200 -0.04 14.99 26.96
C ASP A 200 1.49 15.00 26.87
N LYS A 201 2.14 13.86 27.09
CA LYS A 201 3.59 13.69 27.00
C LYS A 201 3.97 12.35 26.38
N VAL A 202 4.91 12.37 25.46
CA VAL A 202 5.55 11.17 24.91
C VAL A 202 6.94 11.05 25.54
N GLY A 203 7.12 10.12 26.47
CA GLY A 203 8.40 9.80 27.11
C GLY A 203 9.35 9.01 26.21
N ARG A 204 10.48 8.54 26.76
CA ARG A 204 11.40 7.62 26.08
C ARG A 204 10.78 6.22 26.03
N ALA A 205 10.89 5.56 24.88
CA ALA A 205 10.36 4.23 24.59
C ALA A 205 8.82 4.18 24.54
N ARG A 206 8.12 3.55 25.47
CA ARG A 206 6.66 3.31 25.46
C ARG A 206 5.90 4.10 26.51
N GLU A 207 6.56 4.92 27.31
CA GLU A 207 5.91 5.72 28.33
C GLU A 207 5.14 6.87 27.69
N ARG A 208 3.85 6.92 27.94
CA ARG A 208 2.93 7.99 27.49
C ARG A 208 2.02 8.38 28.62
N THR A 209 1.87 9.67 28.81
CA THR A 209 0.81 10.19 29.69
C THR A 209 -0.40 10.47 28.81
N VAL A 210 -1.40 9.58 28.90
CA VAL A 210 -2.67 9.75 28.19
C VAL A 210 -3.48 10.83 28.85
N ASN A 211 -4.08 11.71 28.05
CA ASN A 211 -4.91 12.79 28.58
C ASN A 211 -6.14 12.22 29.34
N ALA A 212 -6.43 12.77 30.53
CA ALA A 212 -7.50 12.26 31.40
C ALA A 212 -8.90 12.36 30.74
N ARG A 213 -9.18 13.43 29.96
CA ARG A 213 -10.46 13.57 29.23
C ARG A 213 -10.61 12.52 28.14
N PHE A 214 -9.51 12.24 27.40
CA PHE A 214 -9.49 11.17 26.40
C PHE A 214 -9.72 9.82 27.06
N GLN A 215 -9.09 9.55 28.19
CA GLN A 215 -9.28 8.30 28.93
C GLN A 215 -10.72 8.14 29.44
N ALA A 216 -11.36 9.23 29.89
CA ALA A 216 -12.77 9.23 30.27
C ALA A 216 -13.69 8.85 29.08
N MET A 217 -13.42 9.38 27.87
CA MET A 217 -14.14 9.01 26.65
C MET A 217 -13.95 7.53 26.31
N ALA A 218 -12.70 7.04 26.32
CA ALA A 218 -12.42 5.63 26.03
C ALA A 218 -13.11 4.70 27.04
N SER A 219 -13.16 5.09 28.33
CA SER A 219 -13.88 4.36 29.37
C SER A 219 -15.40 4.42 29.20
N HIS A 220 -15.96 5.54 28.73
CA HIS A 220 -17.39 5.67 28.43
C HIS A 220 -17.84 4.72 27.32
N TYR A 221 -17.08 4.64 26.24
CA TYR A 221 -17.36 3.75 25.11
C TYR A 221 -16.80 2.34 25.27
N LEU A 222 -16.12 2.04 26.37
CA LEU A 222 -15.56 0.73 26.73
C LEU A 222 -14.51 0.16 25.74
N PHE A 223 -13.89 0.98 24.91
CA PHE A 223 -12.83 0.53 24.03
C PHE A 223 -11.43 0.74 24.64
N ALA A 224 -10.49 -0.13 24.29
CA ALA A 224 -9.08 0.02 24.62
C ALA A 224 -8.39 0.96 23.63
N ALA A 225 -7.70 1.99 24.12
CA ALA A 225 -6.94 2.92 23.28
C ALA A 225 -5.49 2.44 23.08
N GLU A 226 -5.07 2.29 21.83
CA GLU A 226 -3.70 1.95 21.45
C GLU A 226 -3.08 3.08 20.63
N PHE A 227 -1.80 3.37 20.91
CA PHE A 227 -1.08 4.43 20.20
C PHE A 227 0.07 3.83 19.39
N CYS A 228 0.12 4.15 18.10
CA CYS A 228 1.17 3.69 17.21
C CYS A 228 2.57 4.14 17.68
N ASN A 229 3.58 3.30 17.53
CA ASN A 229 4.96 3.67 17.78
C ASN A 229 5.49 4.58 16.67
N ARG A 230 6.32 5.58 17.01
CA ARG A 230 6.94 6.52 16.04
C ARG A 230 7.73 5.84 14.91
N ALA A 231 8.14 4.59 15.08
CA ALA A 231 8.93 3.83 14.11
C ALA A 231 8.12 2.74 13.36
N ALA A 232 6.85 2.52 13.69
CA ALA A 232 6.03 1.42 13.16
C ALA A 232 5.10 1.89 12.03
N GLY A 233 5.64 2.58 11.03
CA GLY A 233 4.89 2.97 9.82
C GLY A 233 4.25 1.79 9.06
N TRP A 234 4.66 0.55 9.37
CA TRP A 234 4.06 -0.67 8.84
C TRP A 234 2.72 -1.02 9.51
N GLU A 235 2.48 -0.62 10.76
CA GLU A 235 1.19 -0.77 11.45
C GLU A 235 0.12 0.15 10.83
N LYS A 236 0.52 1.26 10.21
CA LYS A 236 -0.34 2.19 9.45
C LYS A 236 -0.52 1.83 7.96
N GLY A 237 0.40 1.08 7.38
CA GLY A 237 0.57 0.97 5.93
C GLY A 237 -0.57 0.28 5.15
N ILE A 238 -1.48 -0.45 5.81
CA ILE A 238 -2.61 -1.15 5.15
C ILE A 238 -3.77 -0.19 4.90
N VAL A 239 -3.94 0.80 5.76
CA VAL A 239 -5.10 1.70 5.77
C VAL A 239 -4.91 2.91 4.87
N GLU A 240 -3.65 3.33 4.66
CA GLU A 240 -3.35 4.61 4.04
C GLU A 240 -3.67 4.70 2.55
N LYS A 241 -3.43 3.65 1.74
CA LYS A 241 -3.40 3.83 0.29
C LYS A 241 -4.78 4.00 -0.36
N ASN A 242 -5.73 3.12 -0.08
CA ASN A 242 -7.06 3.18 -0.73
C ASN A 242 -7.99 4.25 -0.14
N VAL A 243 -7.81 4.55 1.15
CA VAL A 243 -8.60 5.57 1.86
C VAL A 243 -8.09 6.97 1.58
N GLN A 244 -6.78 7.16 1.45
CA GLN A 244 -6.20 8.44 1.05
C GLN A 244 -6.67 8.88 -0.33
N ASP A 245 -6.80 7.95 -1.29
CA ASP A 245 -7.23 8.28 -2.64
C ASP A 245 -8.71 8.71 -2.66
N ARG A 246 -9.62 8.01 -1.93
CA ARG A 246 -11.03 8.39 -1.87
C ARG A 246 -11.26 9.66 -1.05
N ARG A 247 -10.60 9.82 0.10
CA ARG A 247 -10.60 11.06 0.88
C ARG A 247 -10.15 12.24 0.03
N ARG A 248 -9.07 12.06 -0.73
CA ARG A 248 -8.55 13.11 -1.62
C ARG A 248 -9.56 13.48 -2.70
N GLN A 249 -10.29 12.51 -3.29
CA GLN A 249 -11.35 12.77 -4.25
C GLN A 249 -12.50 13.56 -3.64
N LEU A 250 -13.01 13.14 -2.46
CA LEU A 250 -14.07 13.84 -1.75
C LEU A 250 -13.67 15.27 -1.40
N TRP A 251 -12.43 15.51 -0.99
CA TRP A 251 -11.96 16.86 -0.66
C TRP A 251 -11.71 17.72 -1.90
N VAL A 252 -11.33 17.17 -3.04
CA VAL A 252 -11.31 17.91 -4.29
C VAL A 252 -12.72 18.41 -4.62
N GLU A 253 -13.73 17.56 -4.49
CA GLU A 253 -15.12 17.91 -4.74
C GLU A 253 -15.66 18.91 -3.69
N ALA A 254 -15.45 18.67 -2.40
CA ALA A 254 -15.82 19.58 -1.32
C ALA A 254 -15.19 20.98 -1.49
N GLY A 255 -13.94 21.04 -1.94
CA GLY A 255 -13.22 22.29 -2.19
C GLY A 255 -13.68 23.08 -3.41
N THR A 256 -14.41 22.45 -4.35
CA THR A 256 -15.01 23.13 -5.52
C THR A 256 -16.42 23.68 -5.24
N ARG A 257 -17.04 23.26 -4.14
CA ARG A 257 -18.40 23.69 -3.74
C ARG A 257 -18.35 24.84 -2.73
N HIS A 258 -19.41 25.64 -2.69
CA HIS A 258 -19.63 26.65 -1.67
C HIS A 258 -20.70 26.16 -0.69
N TRP A 259 -20.34 26.13 0.58
CA TRP A 259 -21.21 25.62 1.64
C TRP A 259 -21.79 26.78 2.43
N PRO A 260 -23.09 26.79 2.73
CA PRO A 260 -23.68 27.86 3.55
C PRO A 260 -23.13 27.85 4.97
N ASP A 261 -22.89 26.66 5.53
CA ASP A 261 -22.34 26.44 6.86
C ASP A 261 -21.59 25.09 6.97
N LEU A 262 -20.97 24.87 8.10
CA LEU A 262 -20.23 23.64 8.38
C LEU A 262 -21.15 22.42 8.54
N GLY A 263 -22.40 22.62 9.00
CA GLY A 263 -23.40 21.56 9.12
C GLY A 263 -23.77 20.97 7.76
N SER A 264 -23.98 21.82 6.76
CA SER A 264 -24.27 21.42 5.38
C SER A 264 -23.12 20.63 4.75
N LEU A 265 -21.87 21.06 4.99
CA LEU A 265 -20.68 20.28 4.56
C LEU A 265 -20.65 18.90 5.24
N ASN A 266 -20.90 18.85 6.55
CA ASN A 266 -20.89 17.58 7.29
C ASN A 266 -22.04 16.65 6.91
N ALA A 267 -23.21 17.18 6.58
CA ALA A 267 -24.33 16.39 6.05
C ALA A 267 -23.94 15.74 4.71
N TRP A 268 -23.39 16.53 3.80
CA TRP A 268 -22.89 16.00 2.52
C TRP A 268 -21.77 14.96 2.70
N LEU A 269 -20.80 15.21 3.60
CA LEU A 269 -19.74 14.23 3.90
C LEU A 269 -20.32 12.90 4.41
N ALA A 270 -21.38 12.95 5.24
CA ALA A 270 -22.06 11.77 5.74
C ALA A 270 -22.72 10.97 4.62
N ASP A 271 -23.38 11.65 3.68
CA ASP A 271 -24.03 11.01 2.53
C ASP A 271 -22.98 10.38 1.59
N GLU A 272 -21.89 11.09 1.32
CA GLU A 272 -20.78 10.58 0.51
C GLU A 272 -20.06 9.38 1.16
N CYS A 273 -19.91 9.37 2.49
CA CYS A 273 -19.38 8.19 3.19
C CYS A 273 -20.28 6.96 2.96
N ARG A 274 -21.61 7.12 3.14
CA ARG A 274 -22.58 6.03 2.92
C ARG A 274 -22.60 5.56 1.45
N ALA A 275 -22.61 6.50 0.50
CA ALA A 275 -22.56 6.18 -0.93
C ALA A 275 -21.26 5.46 -1.30
N ALA A 276 -20.14 5.84 -0.69
CA ALA A 276 -18.86 5.17 -0.87
C ALA A 276 -18.89 3.74 -0.35
N TRP A 277 -19.50 3.46 0.80
CA TRP A 277 -19.62 2.09 1.31
C TRP A 277 -20.35 1.16 0.34
N GLN A 278 -21.38 1.65 -0.33
CA GLN A 278 -22.16 0.87 -1.30
C GLN A 278 -21.39 0.59 -2.60
N THR A 279 -20.46 1.44 -2.97
CA THR A 279 -19.78 1.37 -4.28
C THR A 279 -18.35 0.85 -4.23
N LEU A 280 -17.68 0.99 -3.08
CA LEU A 280 -16.30 0.54 -2.94
C LEU A 280 -16.23 -0.97 -2.70
N ALA A 281 -15.49 -1.68 -3.55
CA ALA A 281 -15.14 -3.05 -3.30
C ALA A 281 -14.22 -3.16 -2.06
N HIS A 282 -14.47 -4.18 -1.24
CA HIS A 282 -13.60 -4.46 -0.09
C HIS A 282 -12.19 -4.84 -0.57
N PRO A 283 -11.10 -4.23 -0.04
CA PRO A 283 -9.76 -4.40 -0.62
C PRO A 283 -9.18 -5.81 -0.51
N GLU A 284 -9.65 -6.61 0.43
CA GLU A 284 -9.20 -7.99 0.66
C GLU A 284 -10.22 -9.03 0.15
N ALA A 285 -11.47 -8.61 -0.09
CA ALA A 285 -12.55 -9.45 -0.60
C ALA A 285 -13.31 -8.70 -1.71
N SER A 286 -12.68 -8.56 -2.88
CA SER A 286 -13.18 -7.72 -3.99
C SER A 286 -14.56 -8.13 -4.55
N ALA A 287 -15.10 -9.27 -4.13
CA ALA A 287 -16.44 -9.75 -4.50
C ALA A 287 -17.58 -9.08 -3.70
N ILE A 288 -17.25 -8.42 -2.58
CA ILE A 288 -18.23 -7.74 -1.72
C ILE A 288 -17.91 -6.26 -1.62
N THR A 289 -18.92 -5.46 -1.27
CA THR A 289 -18.74 -4.03 -1.00
C THR A 289 -18.31 -3.79 0.45
N VAL A 290 -17.86 -2.57 0.74
CA VAL A 290 -17.63 -2.12 2.12
C VAL A 290 -18.90 -2.16 2.95
N ALA A 291 -20.07 -1.90 2.34
CA ALA A 291 -21.38 -1.97 3.01
C ALA A 291 -21.72 -3.41 3.41
N ASP A 292 -21.54 -4.39 2.52
CA ASP A 292 -21.78 -5.81 2.83
C ASP A 292 -20.87 -6.26 3.98
N ALA A 293 -19.58 -5.87 3.95
CA ALA A 293 -18.64 -6.18 5.02
C ALA A 293 -18.99 -5.48 6.35
N LEU A 294 -19.60 -4.28 6.30
CA LEU A 294 -20.08 -3.58 7.48
C LEU A 294 -21.31 -4.29 8.10
N GLU A 295 -22.25 -4.75 7.28
CA GLU A 295 -23.38 -5.56 7.77
C GLU A 295 -22.90 -6.81 8.51
N ASP A 296 -21.89 -7.49 8.00
CA ASP A 296 -21.28 -8.65 8.65
C ASP A 296 -20.51 -8.27 9.94
N GLU A 297 -19.96 -7.07 10.02
CA GLU A 297 -19.19 -6.59 11.20
C GLU A 297 -20.10 -6.05 12.30
N GLN A 298 -21.26 -5.43 11.97
CA GLN A 298 -22.14 -4.79 12.95
C GLN A 298 -22.54 -5.66 14.15
N PRO A 299 -22.90 -6.96 14.01
CA PRO A 299 -23.25 -7.82 15.14
C PRO A 299 -22.10 -8.04 16.13
N HIS A 300 -20.88 -7.72 15.75
CA HIS A 300 -19.67 -7.88 16.56
C HIS A 300 -19.23 -6.60 17.27
N LEU A 301 -19.86 -5.47 16.96
CA LEU A 301 -19.64 -4.20 17.66
C LEU A 301 -20.35 -4.19 19.00
N MET A 302 -19.79 -3.47 19.96
CA MET A 302 -20.45 -3.22 21.25
C MET A 302 -21.58 -2.20 21.06
N PRO A 303 -22.72 -2.33 21.78
CA PRO A 303 -23.84 -1.43 21.67
C PRO A 303 -23.54 -0.01 22.15
#